data_4c4e6b9996c57af57db432904af45d3f
#
_entry.id   4c4e6b9996c57af57db432904af45d3f
#
_cell.length_a   1.000
_cell.length_b   1.000
_cell.length_c   1.000
_cell.angle_alpha   90.00
_cell.angle_beta   90.00
_cell.angle_gamma   90.00
#
_symmetry.space_group_name_H-M   'P 1'
#
loop_
_entity.id
_entity.type
_entity.pdbx_description
1 polymer ?
#
loop_
_entity_poly.entity_id
_entity_poly.type
_entity_poly.pdbx_seq_one_letter_code
_entity_poly.pdbx_strand_id
1 'polypeptide(L)'
;MDDLTRTVLGHVDPRELIDLASALIRIPSFKTDETPVARYLADFFRQRGYDVDLQEIEPGRLQTIATLRGTGGGASLMLNGHTDINALTRRWRRDPWTPSLEGDHLYGHGVQNMKGGLASIIMTAEAIRRSGVRLAGDLVIACVAGETQGGEGTHALMESGLRTDAAVVAEPFGADHLVTVHSGIVHMAIHTYGVTGHIGRLEGTVNAVHKMTAVIEALQGVRFRHTPRPDLPAFPRLNVGGILGGRGHDYVLVEPPYVPDVCTIIVDVHFVPGQTVEDILADIRRALDPLAAGDAELRYEIEIPPPASFKGRRRLVMDPFDMPVDAPIVQAVARSYRAVTGQEPKAIGTVLPHSYSADDTCHLWKAGIPCLLYGPATIRGNADEDDACVLVSEMDRVTRVLAATALDVCQRKPADLALPSRR
;
A
#
# COMPACT_ATOMS: atom_id res chain seq x y z
N MET A 1 -14.65 -27.74 -10.55
CA MET A 1 -13.93 -27.74 -9.25
C MET A 1 -13.67 -29.18 -8.87
N ASP A 2 -12.43 -29.56 -8.61
CA ASP A 2 -12.02 -30.91 -8.22
C ASP A 2 -12.34 -31.23 -6.74
N ASP A 3 -12.16 -32.50 -6.33
CA ASP A 3 -12.49 -32.96 -4.97
C ASP A 3 -11.57 -32.35 -3.91
N LEU A 4 -10.28 -32.13 -4.25
CA LEU A 4 -9.32 -31.53 -3.35
C LEU A 4 -9.72 -30.08 -3.00
N THR A 5 -10.05 -29.30 -4.02
CA THR A 5 -10.53 -27.94 -3.84
C THR A 5 -11.82 -27.91 -3.01
N ARG A 6 -12.79 -28.80 -3.30
CA ARG A 6 -14.02 -28.88 -2.49
C ARG A 6 -13.73 -29.19 -1.02
N THR A 7 -12.81 -30.09 -0.75
CA THR A 7 -12.39 -30.42 0.61
C THR A 7 -11.86 -29.19 1.35
N VAL A 8 -10.91 -28.45 0.74
CA VAL A 8 -10.34 -27.25 1.36
C VAL A 8 -11.41 -26.18 1.58
N LEU A 9 -12.24 -25.91 0.58
CA LEU A 9 -13.30 -24.90 0.68
C LEU A 9 -14.36 -25.22 1.73
N GLY A 10 -14.54 -26.52 2.08
CA GLY A 10 -15.39 -26.96 3.18
C GLY A 10 -14.91 -26.50 4.56
N HIS A 11 -13.64 -26.08 4.69
CA HIS A 11 -13.06 -25.54 5.92
C HIS A 11 -13.07 -24.01 6.00
N VAL A 12 -13.63 -23.31 5.01
CA VAL A 12 -13.82 -21.86 5.07
C VAL A 12 -15.12 -21.56 5.84
N ASP A 13 -15.01 -20.96 7.01
CA ASP A 13 -16.14 -20.52 7.85
C ASP A 13 -16.21 -19.00 7.91
N PRO A 14 -17.29 -18.38 7.40
CA PRO A 14 -17.48 -16.92 7.47
C PRO A 14 -17.53 -16.37 8.89
N ARG A 15 -17.92 -17.17 9.91
CA ARG A 15 -17.92 -16.74 11.30
C ARG A 15 -16.50 -16.52 11.81
N GLU A 16 -15.60 -17.43 11.51
CA GLU A 16 -14.20 -17.28 11.88
C GLU A 16 -13.50 -16.12 11.16
N LEU A 17 -13.91 -15.81 9.92
CA LEU A 17 -13.49 -14.57 9.23
C LEU A 17 -13.92 -13.32 10.01
N ILE A 18 -15.19 -13.26 10.44
CA ILE A 18 -15.71 -12.17 11.25
C ILE A 18 -14.96 -12.08 12.58
N ASP A 19 -14.73 -13.21 13.25
CA ASP A 19 -14.07 -13.26 14.56
C ASP A 19 -12.63 -12.76 14.46
N LEU A 20 -11.88 -13.21 13.45
CA LEU A 20 -10.50 -12.76 13.23
C LEU A 20 -10.43 -11.29 12.84
N ALA A 21 -11.24 -10.84 11.87
CA ALA A 21 -11.29 -9.44 11.49
C ALA A 21 -11.68 -8.55 12.68
N SER A 22 -12.65 -8.99 13.49
CA SER A 22 -13.06 -8.31 14.72
C SER A 22 -11.94 -8.23 15.76
N ALA A 23 -11.14 -9.29 15.91
CA ALA A 23 -9.98 -9.27 16.81
C ALA A 23 -8.92 -8.26 16.32
N LEU A 24 -8.69 -8.20 15.00
CA LEU A 24 -7.75 -7.24 14.42
C LEU A 24 -8.24 -5.80 14.57
N ILE A 25 -9.54 -5.53 14.41
CA ILE A 25 -10.12 -4.19 14.63
C ILE A 25 -9.86 -3.71 16.06
N ARG A 26 -10.00 -4.58 17.07
CA ARG A 26 -9.80 -4.24 18.49
C ARG A 26 -8.35 -3.87 18.84
N ILE A 27 -7.42 -4.12 17.97
CA ILE A 27 -6.00 -3.76 18.15
C ILE A 27 -5.70 -2.56 17.27
N PRO A 28 -5.67 -1.32 17.81
CA PRO A 28 -5.21 -0.16 17.06
C PRO A 28 -3.78 -0.40 16.56
N SER A 29 -3.55 -0.13 15.28
CA SER A 29 -2.26 -0.34 14.63
C SER A 29 -1.95 0.83 13.71
N PHE A 30 -1.94 2.03 14.29
CA PHE A 30 -1.57 3.23 13.55
C PHE A 30 -0.15 3.09 13.00
N LYS A 31 0.12 3.87 11.96
CA LYS A 31 1.47 3.98 11.40
C LYS A 31 2.48 4.08 12.52
N THR A 32 3.46 3.14 12.52
CA THR A 32 4.53 3.06 13.51
C THR A 32 4.20 2.39 14.84
N ASP A 33 2.95 2.00 15.02
CA ASP A 33 2.49 1.30 16.23
C ASP A 33 1.84 -0.05 15.89
N GLU A 34 2.42 -0.75 14.89
CA GLU A 34 1.92 -2.05 14.42
C GLU A 34 2.40 -3.22 15.28
N THR A 35 3.38 -3.02 16.16
CA THR A 35 3.95 -4.09 16.99
C THR A 35 2.93 -4.90 17.82
N PRO A 36 1.88 -4.30 18.41
CA PRO A 36 0.87 -5.08 19.12
C PRO A 36 0.12 -6.07 18.23
N VAL A 37 -0.29 -5.66 17.02
CA VAL A 37 -0.98 -6.55 16.08
C VAL A 37 -0.01 -7.59 15.50
N ALA A 38 1.26 -7.24 15.26
CA ALA A 38 2.28 -8.18 14.82
C ALA A 38 2.48 -9.30 15.84
N ARG A 39 2.59 -8.97 17.12
CA ARG A 39 2.71 -9.98 18.21
C ARG A 39 1.46 -10.86 18.31
N TYR A 40 0.27 -10.27 18.24
CA TYR A 40 -0.98 -11.03 18.22
C TYR A 40 -0.99 -12.05 17.08
N LEU A 41 -0.62 -11.65 15.87
CA LEU A 41 -0.57 -12.52 14.70
C LEU A 41 0.52 -13.60 14.82
N ALA A 42 1.69 -13.24 15.34
CA ALA A 42 2.76 -14.22 15.58
C ALA A 42 2.30 -15.34 16.54
N ASP A 43 1.62 -14.98 17.62
CA ASP A 43 1.08 -15.95 18.58
C ASP A 43 -0.06 -16.77 17.97
N PHE A 44 -0.94 -16.13 17.19
CA PHE A 44 -2.00 -16.82 16.43
C PHE A 44 -1.44 -17.92 15.54
N PHE A 45 -0.39 -17.62 14.78
CA PHE A 45 0.23 -18.57 13.86
C PHE A 45 1.06 -19.66 14.59
N ARG A 46 1.84 -19.30 15.61
CA ARG A 46 2.64 -20.26 16.40
C ARG A 46 1.77 -21.32 17.06
N GLN A 47 0.64 -20.93 17.66
CA GLN A 47 -0.31 -21.85 18.27
C GLN A 47 -0.92 -22.84 17.28
N ARG A 48 -0.86 -22.55 15.98
CA ARG A 48 -1.38 -23.39 14.89
C ARG A 48 -0.31 -24.14 14.12
N GLY A 49 0.95 -24.06 14.56
CA GLY A 49 2.05 -24.83 13.99
C GLY A 49 2.65 -24.29 12.71
N TYR A 50 2.47 -23.00 12.42
CA TYR A 50 3.20 -22.31 11.34
C TYR A 50 4.65 -22.07 11.75
N ASP A 51 5.52 -22.01 10.75
CA ASP A 51 6.86 -21.45 10.91
C ASP A 51 6.74 -19.92 10.90
N VAL A 52 7.14 -19.26 11.99
CA VAL A 52 6.86 -17.83 12.21
C VAL A 52 8.14 -17.05 12.43
N ASP A 53 8.39 -16.11 11.54
CA ASP A 53 9.37 -15.05 11.71
C ASP A 53 8.67 -13.77 12.19
N LEU A 54 9.08 -13.26 13.35
CA LEU A 54 8.66 -11.97 13.89
C LEU A 54 9.77 -10.96 13.59
N GLN A 55 9.70 -10.39 12.42
CA GLN A 55 10.75 -9.54 11.85
C GLN A 55 10.71 -8.13 12.42
N GLU A 56 11.85 -7.63 12.87
CA GLU A 56 12.03 -6.23 13.26
C GLU A 56 12.45 -5.40 12.03
N ILE A 57 11.62 -4.43 11.63
CA ILE A 57 11.88 -3.55 10.48
C ILE A 57 12.56 -2.23 10.90
N GLU A 58 12.34 -1.80 12.12
CA GLU A 58 12.96 -0.68 12.81
C GLU A 58 13.02 -1.00 14.31
N PRO A 59 13.88 -0.36 15.11
CA PRO A 59 13.97 -0.60 16.55
C PRO A 59 12.59 -0.57 17.25
N GLY A 60 12.14 -1.71 17.77
CA GLY A 60 10.85 -1.88 18.44
C GLY A 60 9.63 -2.02 17.53
N ARG A 61 9.78 -1.92 16.21
CA ARG A 61 8.70 -2.04 15.22
C ARG A 61 8.74 -3.39 14.52
N LEU A 62 7.72 -4.20 14.74
CA LEU A 62 7.68 -5.60 14.31
C LEU A 62 6.62 -5.82 13.24
N GLN A 63 6.88 -6.83 12.40
CA GLN A 63 5.92 -7.42 11.48
C GLN A 63 5.96 -8.95 11.55
N THR A 64 4.92 -9.64 11.06
CA THR A 64 4.81 -11.10 11.20
C THR A 64 4.76 -11.76 9.83
N ILE A 65 5.66 -12.70 9.62
CA ILE A 65 5.70 -13.57 8.45
C ILE A 65 5.46 -14.99 8.91
N ALA A 66 4.43 -15.63 8.39
CA ALA A 66 4.09 -17.02 8.74
C ALA A 66 4.15 -17.90 7.51
N THR A 67 4.76 -19.08 7.63
CA THR A 67 4.89 -20.03 6.53
C THR A 67 4.21 -21.34 6.86
N LEU A 68 3.26 -21.74 6.01
CA LEU A 68 2.77 -23.11 5.94
C LEU A 68 3.67 -23.90 4.99
N ARG A 69 4.55 -24.72 5.56
CA ARG A 69 5.56 -25.48 4.80
C ARG A 69 4.92 -26.51 3.89
N GLY A 70 5.34 -26.49 2.63
CA GLY A 70 5.03 -27.51 1.64
C GLY A 70 5.89 -28.79 1.83
N THR A 71 5.66 -29.76 0.97
CA THR A 71 6.44 -31.02 0.94
C THR A 71 7.70 -30.92 0.09
N GLY A 72 7.86 -29.84 -0.63
CA GLY A 72 8.96 -29.55 -1.54
C GLY A 72 8.65 -29.81 -3.01
N GLY A 73 9.35 -29.11 -3.89
CA GLY A 73 9.26 -29.24 -5.36
C GLY A 73 8.15 -28.46 -6.04
N GLY A 74 7.22 -27.85 -5.30
CA GLY A 74 6.20 -26.95 -5.82
C GLY A 74 6.62 -25.50 -5.74
N ALA A 75 5.92 -24.63 -6.47
CA ALA A 75 6.12 -23.20 -6.43
C ALA A 75 5.59 -22.57 -5.13
N SER A 76 6.29 -21.61 -4.61
CA SER A 76 5.90 -20.87 -3.42
C SER A 76 4.96 -19.72 -3.76
N LEU A 77 3.95 -19.49 -2.91
CA LEU A 77 3.02 -18.39 -3.03
C LEU A 77 3.06 -17.52 -1.78
N MET A 78 3.19 -16.20 -1.95
CA MET A 78 2.99 -15.23 -0.87
C MET A 78 1.59 -14.63 -0.95
N LEU A 79 0.90 -14.58 0.19
CA LEU A 79 -0.27 -13.75 0.40
C LEU A 79 0.15 -12.60 1.32
N ASN A 80 0.12 -11.38 0.81
CA ASN A 80 0.61 -10.19 1.49
C ASN A 80 -0.57 -9.29 1.89
N GLY A 81 -0.46 -8.67 3.06
CA GLY A 81 -1.39 -7.67 3.53
C GLY A 81 -0.81 -6.84 4.67
N HIS A 82 -1.12 -5.54 4.65
CA HIS A 82 -0.59 -4.62 5.66
C HIS A 82 -1.44 -4.59 6.93
N THR A 83 -0.77 -4.26 8.04
CA THR A 83 -1.38 -4.19 9.37
C THR A 83 -1.62 -2.77 9.85
N ASP A 84 -0.94 -1.78 9.26
CA ASP A 84 -1.09 -0.38 9.61
C ASP A 84 -2.42 0.19 9.10
N ILE A 85 -2.89 1.22 9.79
CA ILE A 85 -4.13 1.94 9.51
C ILE A 85 -3.90 3.44 9.52
N ASN A 86 -4.72 4.16 8.76
CA ASN A 86 -4.70 5.61 8.72
C ASN A 86 -5.26 6.25 10.01
N ALA A 87 -5.01 7.55 10.19
CA ALA A 87 -5.60 8.31 11.27
C ALA A 87 -7.12 8.39 11.12
N LEU A 88 -7.83 8.43 12.25
CA LEU A 88 -9.28 8.65 12.26
C LEU A 88 -9.63 10.03 11.70
N THR A 89 -10.64 10.08 10.84
CA THR A 89 -11.23 11.35 10.40
C THR A 89 -12.16 11.93 11.48
N ARG A 90 -12.52 13.22 11.35
CA ARG A 90 -13.49 13.85 12.26
C ARG A 90 -14.94 13.35 12.06
N ARG A 91 -15.17 12.54 11.05
CA ARG A 91 -16.52 12.07 10.66
C ARG A 91 -16.93 10.74 11.26
N TRP A 92 -16.00 10.03 11.94
CA TRP A 92 -16.32 8.77 12.61
C TRP A 92 -17.45 8.95 13.62
N ARG A 93 -18.48 8.11 13.52
CA ARG A 93 -19.70 8.16 14.36
C ARG A 93 -19.79 6.99 15.32
N ARG A 94 -19.19 5.83 14.94
CA ARG A 94 -19.15 4.61 15.75
C ARG A 94 -17.90 4.61 16.63
N ASP A 95 -17.87 3.75 17.64
CA ASP A 95 -16.59 3.43 18.27
C ASP A 95 -15.72 2.67 17.27
N PRO A 96 -14.57 3.23 16.85
CA PRO A 96 -13.73 2.66 15.79
C PRO A 96 -13.14 1.30 16.15
N TRP A 97 -13.05 0.99 17.44
CA TRP A 97 -12.41 -0.23 17.96
C TRP A 97 -13.40 -1.30 18.41
N THR A 98 -14.68 -1.01 18.39
CA THR A 98 -15.75 -1.97 18.68
C THR A 98 -16.37 -2.45 17.36
N PRO A 99 -15.97 -3.64 16.85
CA PRO A 99 -16.52 -4.16 15.61
C PRO A 99 -18.03 -4.40 15.75
N SER A 100 -18.78 -4.05 14.71
CA SER A 100 -20.22 -4.32 14.66
C SER A 100 -20.62 -4.93 13.31
N LEU A 101 -21.47 -5.94 13.36
CA LEU A 101 -21.99 -6.62 12.17
C LEU A 101 -23.43 -6.18 11.92
N GLU A 102 -23.72 -5.61 10.76
CA GLU A 102 -25.06 -5.21 10.34
C GLU A 102 -25.37 -5.83 8.98
N GLY A 103 -26.17 -6.88 8.98
CA GLY A 103 -26.39 -7.68 7.77
C GLY A 103 -25.10 -8.32 7.31
N ASP A 104 -24.64 -7.95 6.11
CA ASP A 104 -23.38 -8.42 5.53
C ASP A 104 -22.20 -7.46 5.77
N HIS A 105 -22.42 -6.33 6.45
CA HIS A 105 -21.41 -5.30 6.67
C HIS A 105 -20.75 -5.47 8.04
N LEU A 106 -19.44 -5.73 8.06
CA LEU A 106 -18.62 -5.67 9.26
C LEU A 106 -17.97 -4.28 9.35
N TYR A 107 -18.32 -3.52 10.38
CA TYR A 107 -17.82 -2.18 10.64
C TYR A 107 -16.68 -2.17 11.65
N GLY A 108 -15.74 -1.26 11.45
CA GLY A 108 -14.65 -0.98 12.37
C GLY A 108 -13.46 -0.32 11.65
N HIS A 109 -12.65 0.41 12.39
CA HIS A 109 -11.54 1.14 11.77
C HIS A 109 -10.47 0.19 11.22
N GLY A 110 -10.02 0.46 9.99
CA GLY A 110 -9.04 -0.33 9.28
C GLY A 110 -9.57 -1.65 8.70
N VAL A 111 -10.87 -2.00 8.90
CA VAL A 111 -11.39 -3.27 8.36
C VAL A 111 -11.43 -3.30 6.84
N GLN A 112 -11.74 -2.16 6.21
CA GLN A 112 -11.76 -2.06 4.76
C GLN A 112 -10.32 -2.05 4.21
N ASN A 113 -9.44 -1.22 4.76
CA ASN A 113 -8.04 -1.08 4.34
C ASN A 113 -7.08 -1.39 5.52
N MET A 114 -6.49 -2.62 5.60
CA MET A 114 -6.98 -3.80 4.86
C MET A 114 -7.16 -5.02 5.80
N LYS A 115 -7.59 -4.79 7.09
CA LYS A 115 -7.73 -5.88 8.07
C LYS A 115 -8.73 -6.96 7.64
N GLY A 116 -9.73 -6.61 6.80
CA GLY A 116 -10.62 -7.59 6.15
C GLY A 116 -9.89 -8.47 5.14
N GLY A 117 -9.04 -7.87 4.30
CA GLY A 117 -8.17 -8.60 3.38
C GLY A 117 -7.15 -9.45 4.15
N LEU A 118 -6.57 -8.91 5.22
CA LEU A 118 -5.64 -9.62 6.09
C LEU A 118 -6.31 -10.85 6.73
N ALA A 119 -7.55 -10.74 7.24
CA ALA A 119 -8.31 -11.87 7.74
C ALA A 119 -8.57 -12.91 6.64
N SER A 120 -8.87 -12.47 5.40
CA SER A 120 -9.11 -13.36 4.27
C SER A 120 -7.86 -14.20 3.91
N ILE A 121 -6.67 -13.59 3.85
CA ILE A 121 -5.44 -14.34 3.53
C ILE A 121 -5.04 -15.30 4.67
N ILE A 122 -5.25 -14.92 5.92
CA ILE A 122 -4.97 -15.78 7.08
C ILE A 122 -5.92 -17.00 7.07
N MET A 123 -7.20 -16.77 6.87
CA MET A 123 -8.19 -17.87 6.83
C MET A 123 -8.07 -18.73 5.59
N THR A 124 -7.49 -18.23 4.49
CA THR A 124 -7.06 -19.04 3.34
C THR A 124 -6.06 -20.12 3.80
N ALA A 125 -5.00 -19.72 4.49
CA ALA A 125 -4.00 -20.66 4.99
C ALA A 125 -4.58 -21.64 6.04
N GLU A 126 -5.47 -21.14 6.91
CA GLU A 126 -6.15 -21.97 7.91
C GLU A 126 -7.06 -23.04 7.27
N ALA A 127 -7.80 -22.71 6.22
CA ALA A 127 -8.65 -23.67 5.50
C ALA A 127 -7.77 -24.80 4.90
N ILE A 128 -6.64 -24.48 4.28
CA ILE A 128 -5.70 -25.46 3.74
C ILE A 128 -5.13 -26.33 4.86
N ARG A 129 -4.62 -25.71 5.93
CA ARG A 129 -4.03 -26.44 7.06
C ARG A 129 -5.03 -27.42 7.69
N ARG A 130 -6.27 -27.00 7.93
CA ARG A 130 -7.33 -27.81 8.57
C ARG A 130 -7.84 -28.94 7.68
N SER A 131 -7.81 -28.75 6.39
CA SER A 131 -8.21 -29.79 5.42
C SER A 131 -7.25 -31.00 5.44
N GLY A 132 -6.07 -30.86 6.01
CA GLY A 132 -5.00 -31.87 5.96
C GLY A 132 -4.31 -31.98 4.60
N VAL A 133 -4.70 -31.19 3.63
CA VAL A 133 -4.07 -31.14 2.30
C VAL A 133 -2.64 -30.62 2.42
N ARG A 134 -1.70 -31.34 1.81
CA ARG A 134 -0.29 -30.95 1.79
C ARG A 134 0.01 -30.27 0.45
N LEU A 135 0.44 -29.02 0.51
CA LEU A 135 0.96 -28.31 -0.65
C LEU A 135 2.36 -28.84 -1.01
N ALA A 136 2.73 -28.78 -2.29
CA ALA A 136 4.10 -29.09 -2.70
C ALA A 136 5.04 -27.90 -2.45
N GLY A 137 4.60 -26.66 -2.76
CA GLY A 137 5.32 -25.43 -2.44
C GLY A 137 4.89 -24.80 -1.12
N ASP A 138 5.68 -23.87 -0.60
CA ASP A 138 5.38 -23.12 0.62
C ASP A 138 4.28 -22.09 0.38
N LEU A 139 3.38 -21.91 1.35
CA LEU A 139 2.44 -20.80 1.40
C LEU A 139 2.88 -19.81 2.49
N VAL A 140 3.28 -18.61 2.08
CA VAL A 140 3.77 -17.56 2.96
C VAL A 140 2.67 -16.54 3.18
N ILE A 141 2.37 -16.22 4.44
CA ILE A 141 1.45 -15.15 4.84
C ILE A 141 2.29 -14.01 5.41
N ALA A 142 2.38 -12.92 4.67
CA ALA A 142 3.15 -11.75 5.04
C ALA A 142 2.21 -10.67 5.60
N CYS A 143 2.19 -10.52 6.92
CA CYS A 143 1.45 -9.48 7.63
C CYS A 143 2.41 -8.33 7.88
N VAL A 144 2.50 -7.40 6.95
CA VAL A 144 3.53 -6.37 6.89
C VAL A 144 3.10 -5.06 7.56
N ALA A 145 4.06 -4.21 7.91
CA ALA A 145 3.84 -2.90 8.50
C ALA A 145 4.14 -1.78 7.50
N GLY A 146 3.52 -0.60 7.67
CA GLY A 146 3.95 0.63 6.99
C GLY A 146 3.69 0.68 5.50
N GLU A 147 2.66 0.02 4.98
CA GLU A 147 2.22 0.17 3.58
C GLU A 147 1.91 1.63 3.29
N THR A 148 1.09 2.28 4.15
CA THR A 148 0.69 3.67 4.00
C THR A 148 1.86 4.68 4.14
N GLN A 149 3.08 4.21 4.41
CA GLN A 149 4.33 4.97 4.44
C GLN A 149 5.26 4.62 3.25
N GLY A 150 4.72 4.00 2.23
CA GLY A 150 5.43 3.60 1.03
C GLY A 150 5.90 2.14 1.05
N GLY A 151 5.21 1.25 1.79
CA GLY A 151 5.48 -0.19 1.78
C GLY A 151 6.76 -0.57 2.54
N GLU A 152 7.06 0.12 3.65
CA GLU A 152 8.31 -0.10 4.42
C GLU A 152 8.50 -1.56 4.84
N GLY A 153 7.43 -2.23 5.26
CA GLY A 153 7.47 -3.63 5.69
C GLY A 153 7.74 -4.60 4.55
N THR A 154 7.05 -4.45 3.43
CA THR A 154 7.31 -5.27 2.24
C THR A 154 8.70 -4.98 1.65
N HIS A 155 9.14 -3.73 1.66
CA HIS A 155 10.51 -3.38 1.29
C HIS A 155 11.53 -4.10 2.18
N ALA A 156 11.39 -4.01 3.51
CA ALA A 156 12.26 -4.69 4.46
C ALA A 156 12.24 -6.22 4.28
N LEU A 157 11.08 -6.79 3.98
CA LEU A 157 10.93 -8.21 3.68
C LEU A 157 11.73 -8.60 2.43
N MET A 158 11.72 -7.77 1.38
CA MET A 158 12.52 -8.01 0.18
C MET A 158 14.02 -7.86 0.46
N GLU A 159 14.42 -6.88 1.27
CA GLU A 159 15.82 -6.69 1.68
C GLU A 159 16.34 -7.85 2.55
N SER A 160 15.47 -8.51 3.34
CA SER A 160 15.85 -9.70 4.11
C SER A 160 16.19 -10.93 3.24
N GLY A 161 15.92 -10.83 1.94
CA GLY A 161 16.21 -11.90 0.98
C GLY A 161 15.08 -12.93 0.83
N LEU A 162 13.93 -12.77 1.51
CA LEU A 162 12.79 -13.66 1.28
C LEU A 162 12.28 -13.51 -0.15
N ARG A 163 12.07 -14.63 -0.83
CA ARG A 163 11.54 -14.69 -2.20
C ARG A 163 10.50 -15.79 -2.30
N THR A 164 9.48 -15.53 -3.10
CA THR A 164 8.48 -16.52 -3.52
C THR A 164 8.33 -16.49 -5.04
N ASP A 165 7.77 -17.54 -5.61
CA ASP A 165 7.61 -17.66 -7.06
C ASP A 165 6.45 -16.82 -7.58
N ALA A 166 5.50 -16.47 -6.71
CA ALA A 166 4.41 -15.53 -7.00
C ALA A 166 3.87 -14.90 -5.71
N ALA A 167 3.12 -13.80 -5.86
CA ALA A 167 2.43 -13.18 -4.73
C ALA A 167 1.04 -12.63 -5.11
N VAL A 168 0.16 -12.51 -4.10
CA VAL A 168 -1.10 -11.77 -4.18
C VAL A 168 -1.17 -10.83 -3.00
N VAL A 169 -1.45 -9.54 -3.26
CA VAL A 169 -1.67 -8.52 -2.22
C VAL A 169 -3.18 -8.32 -2.06
N ALA A 170 -3.68 -8.42 -0.82
CA ALA A 170 -5.12 -8.47 -0.56
C ALA A 170 -5.76 -7.08 -0.33
N GLU A 171 -5.33 -6.09 -1.11
CA GLU A 171 -5.86 -4.73 -1.10
C GLU A 171 -7.36 -4.65 -1.45
N PRO A 172 -8.10 -3.64 -0.95
CA PRO A 172 -9.56 -3.58 -1.01
C PRO A 172 -10.09 -3.09 -2.37
N PHE A 173 -9.82 -3.79 -3.44
CA PHE A 173 -10.22 -3.39 -4.80
C PHE A 173 -11.47 -4.10 -5.32
N GLY A 174 -12.06 -4.97 -4.50
CA GLY A 174 -13.28 -5.73 -4.81
C GLY A 174 -13.00 -7.17 -5.21
N ALA A 175 -13.79 -8.07 -4.66
CA ALA A 175 -13.64 -9.52 -4.85
C ALA A 175 -13.94 -10.01 -6.27
N ASP A 176 -14.33 -9.13 -7.18
CA ASP A 176 -14.58 -9.41 -8.61
C ASP A 176 -13.59 -8.72 -9.55
N HIS A 177 -12.54 -8.05 -8.99
CA HIS A 177 -11.53 -7.37 -9.76
C HIS A 177 -10.13 -7.98 -9.51
N LEU A 178 -9.39 -8.21 -10.58
CA LEU A 178 -7.97 -8.60 -10.54
C LEU A 178 -7.15 -7.41 -11.04
N VAL A 179 -6.53 -6.67 -10.13
CA VAL A 179 -5.80 -5.44 -10.50
C VAL A 179 -4.36 -5.78 -10.78
N THR A 180 -3.89 -5.37 -11.97
CA THR A 180 -2.53 -5.65 -12.44
C THR A 180 -1.76 -4.40 -12.81
N VAL A 181 -2.39 -3.22 -12.64
CA VAL A 181 -1.79 -1.93 -12.98
C VAL A 181 -2.12 -0.92 -11.90
N HIS A 182 -1.10 -0.20 -11.42
CA HIS A 182 -1.28 1.00 -10.61
C HIS A 182 -0.21 2.05 -10.89
N SER A 183 -0.49 3.30 -10.50
CA SER A 183 0.45 4.40 -10.60
C SER A 183 1.62 4.24 -9.63
N GLY A 184 2.72 4.95 -9.87
CA GLY A 184 3.74 5.18 -8.85
C GLY A 184 3.39 6.39 -7.99
N ILE A 185 4.00 6.46 -6.81
CA ILE A 185 3.88 7.58 -5.88
C ILE A 185 5.28 8.02 -5.43
N VAL A 186 5.52 9.32 -5.51
CA VAL A 186 6.68 9.94 -4.88
C VAL A 186 6.27 11.13 -4.04
N HIS A 187 6.70 11.13 -2.78
CA HIS A 187 6.59 12.28 -1.90
C HIS A 187 7.92 13.01 -1.84
N MET A 188 7.88 14.33 -1.93
CA MET A 188 9.05 15.19 -1.80
C MET A 188 8.75 16.40 -0.95
N ALA A 189 9.79 16.94 -0.31
CA ALA A 189 9.74 18.26 0.27
C ALA A 189 10.34 19.26 -0.73
N ILE A 190 9.72 20.42 -0.88
CA ILE A 190 10.31 21.57 -1.57
C ILE A 190 10.45 22.68 -0.55
N HIS A 191 11.67 23.11 -0.37
CA HIS A 191 12.04 24.17 0.56
C HIS A 191 12.27 25.48 -0.18
N THR A 192 11.88 26.59 0.42
CA THR A 192 12.35 27.92 0.05
C THR A 192 13.06 28.53 1.24
N TYR A 193 14.12 29.24 0.94
CA TYR A 193 14.97 29.88 1.95
C TYR A 193 14.93 31.39 1.79
N GLY A 194 14.96 32.10 2.91
CA GLY A 194 14.93 33.54 2.98
C GLY A 194 16.05 34.10 3.87
N VAL A 195 15.87 35.35 4.26
CA VAL A 195 16.73 36.05 5.18
C VAL A 195 15.87 36.66 6.28
N THR A 196 16.03 36.15 7.51
CA THR A 196 15.25 36.66 8.66
C THR A 196 15.66 38.07 9.08
N GLY A 197 14.73 38.78 9.67
CA GLY A 197 14.94 40.10 10.27
C GLY A 197 13.66 40.54 10.99
N HIS A 198 13.82 41.56 11.85
CA HIS A 198 12.66 42.11 12.57
C HIS A 198 11.77 42.94 11.63
N ILE A 199 10.43 42.82 11.71
CA ILE A 199 9.48 43.54 10.88
C ILE A 199 9.63 45.06 10.91
N GLY A 200 10.15 45.60 11.99
CA GLY A 200 10.48 47.03 12.11
C GLY A 200 11.67 47.49 11.23
N ARG A 201 12.40 46.56 10.60
CA ARG A 201 13.51 46.81 9.71
C ARG A 201 13.60 45.73 8.64
N LEU A 202 12.85 45.94 7.56
CA LEU A 202 12.71 44.96 6.49
C LEU A 202 13.83 45.00 5.45
N GLU A 203 14.68 46.00 5.49
CA GLU A 203 15.80 46.15 4.55
C GLU A 203 16.73 44.93 4.61
N GLY A 204 16.97 44.30 3.46
CA GLY A 204 17.82 43.11 3.34
C GLY A 204 17.18 41.83 3.83
N THR A 205 15.89 41.82 4.21
CA THR A 205 15.17 40.59 4.55
C THR A 205 14.53 39.96 3.32
N VAL A 206 14.42 38.62 3.34
CA VAL A 206 13.73 37.84 2.30
C VAL A 206 12.76 36.90 2.99
N ASN A 207 11.47 37.05 2.66
CA ASN A 207 10.41 36.23 3.25
C ASN A 207 10.28 34.91 2.51
N ALA A 208 10.70 33.79 3.13
CA ALA A 208 10.63 32.46 2.55
C ALA A 208 9.18 32.03 2.23
N VAL A 209 8.20 32.43 3.05
CA VAL A 209 6.78 32.11 2.81
C VAL A 209 6.27 32.80 1.53
N HIS A 210 6.67 34.06 1.30
CA HIS A 210 6.32 34.77 0.06
C HIS A 210 6.99 34.11 -1.18
N LYS A 211 8.24 33.65 -1.05
CA LYS A 211 8.90 32.94 -2.15
C LYS A 211 8.22 31.60 -2.42
N MET A 212 7.69 30.90 -1.40
CA MET A 212 6.97 29.64 -1.56
C MET A 212 5.64 29.82 -2.32
N THR A 213 4.95 30.96 -2.20
CA THR A 213 3.72 31.19 -2.97
C THR A 213 3.96 31.15 -4.48
N ALA A 214 5.07 31.74 -4.94
CA ALA A 214 5.44 31.68 -6.37
C ALA A 214 5.81 30.24 -6.80
N VAL A 215 6.46 29.46 -5.95
CA VAL A 215 6.75 28.05 -6.20
C VAL A 215 5.46 27.24 -6.34
N ILE A 216 4.49 27.42 -5.42
CA ILE A 216 3.20 26.73 -5.47
C ILE A 216 2.44 27.08 -6.76
N GLU A 217 2.42 28.34 -7.14
CA GLU A 217 1.77 28.80 -8.38
C GLU A 217 2.39 28.14 -9.61
N ALA A 218 3.72 28.08 -9.69
CA ALA A 218 4.41 27.39 -10.78
C ALA A 218 4.12 25.90 -10.83
N LEU A 219 4.03 25.24 -9.67
CA LEU A 219 3.70 23.81 -9.61
C LEU A 219 2.30 23.50 -10.15
N GLN A 220 1.33 24.41 -10.03
CA GLN A 220 0.01 24.22 -10.64
C GLN A 220 0.07 24.18 -12.17
N GLY A 221 1.10 24.79 -12.77
CA GLY A 221 1.34 24.81 -14.21
C GLY A 221 2.17 23.66 -14.74
N VAL A 222 2.70 22.77 -13.89
CA VAL A 222 3.58 21.67 -14.31
C VAL A 222 2.88 20.78 -15.34
N ARG A 223 3.60 20.45 -16.40
CA ARG A 223 3.20 19.48 -17.41
C ARG A 223 4.22 18.34 -17.40
N PHE A 224 3.80 17.18 -16.93
CA PHE A 224 4.63 15.99 -16.91
C PHE A 224 4.71 15.35 -18.29
N ARG A 225 5.94 15.05 -18.74
CA ARG A 225 6.18 14.33 -19.99
C ARG A 225 6.03 12.84 -19.72
N HIS A 226 5.19 12.18 -20.48
CA HIS A 226 4.96 10.74 -20.37
C HIS A 226 4.42 10.18 -21.67
N THR A 227 4.56 8.88 -21.84
CA THR A 227 3.80 8.15 -22.88
C THR A 227 2.33 8.09 -22.43
N PRO A 228 1.37 8.50 -23.26
CA PRO A 228 -0.04 8.45 -22.88
C PRO A 228 -0.48 7.05 -22.46
N ARG A 229 -1.19 6.98 -21.34
CA ARG A 229 -1.81 5.75 -20.81
C ARG A 229 -3.34 5.95 -20.82
N PRO A 230 -4.03 5.46 -21.87
CA PRO A 230 -5.49 5.59 -21.96
C PRO A 230 -6.25 4.93 -20.83
N ASP A 231 -5.66 3.92 -20.21
CA ASP A 231 -6.17 3.22 -19.04
C ASP A 231 -5.98 3.98 -17.71
N LEU A 232 -5.08 5.00 -17.69
CA LEU A 232 -4.87 5.92 -16.56
C LEU A 232 -5.07 7.38 -17.00
N PRO A 233 -6.27 7.77 -17.46
CA PRO A 233 -6.50 8.97 -18.28
C PRO A 233 -6.26 10.31 -17.56
N ALA A 234 -6.21 10.28 -16.23
CA ALA A 234 -6.10 11.52 -15.45
C ALA A 234 -4.71 11.73 -14.83
N PHE A 235 -3.72 10.94 -15.26
CA PHE A 235 -2.38 10.94 -14.70
C PHE A 235 -1.32 11.33 -15.74
N PRO A 236 -0.17 11.86 -15.30
CA PRO A 236 0.30 12.12 -13.91
C PRO A 236 -0.42 13.28 -13.21
N ARG A 237 -0.43 13.26 -11.85
CA ARG A 237 -1.02 14.32 -11.02
C ARG A 237 -0.05 14.76 -9.94
N LEU A 238 -0.10 16.05 -9.59
CA LEU A 238 0.63 16.65 -8.48
C LEU A 238 -0.35 17.29 -7.51
N ASN A 239 -0.10 17.08 -6.22
CA ASN A 239 -0.81 17.75 -5.14
C ASN A 239 0.18 18.35 -4.14
N VAL A 240 -0.10 19.56 -3.67
CA VAL A 240 0.59 20.16 -2.52
C VAL A 240 -0.22 19.78 -1.28
N GLY A 241 0.26 18.77 -0.55
CA GLY A 241 -0.44 18.15 0.58
C GLY A 241 -0.24 18.87 1.92
N GLY A 242 0.78 19.71 2.04
CA GLY A 242 1.08 20.44 3.27
C GLY A 242 2.02 21.60 3.06
N ILE A 243 1.93 22.58 3.96
CA ILE A 243 2.82 23.74 4.00
C ILE A 243 3.16 24.08 5.44
N LEU A 244 4.43 24.36 5.69
CA LEU A 244 4.92 24.87 6.96
C LEU A 244 5.97 25.95 6.70
N GLY A 245 5.79 27.11 7.29
CA GLY A 245 6.75 28.23 7.19
C GLY A 245 6.97 28.86 8.55
N GLY A 246 8.18 29.31 8.81
CA GLY A 246 8.53 29.88 10.09
C GLY A 246 9.98 30.34 10.11
N ARG A 247 10.52 30.45 11.32
CA ARG A 247 11.91 30.85 11.55
C ARG A 247 12.75 29.67 12.01
N GLY A 248 13.92 29.52 11.37
CA GLY A 248 14.89 28.49 11.71
C GLY A 248 14.43 27.07 11.37
N HIS A 249 15.28 26.09 11.65
CA HIS A 249 15.05 24.69 11.32
C HIS A 249 13.83 24.07 12.03
N ASP A 250 13.39 24.63 13.16
CA ASP A 250 12.24 24.15 13.91
C ASP A 250 10.92 24.83 13.51
N TYR A 251 10.94 25.67 12.48
CA TYR A 251 9.77 26.41 11.98
C TYR A 251 9.01 27.14 13.09
N VAL A 252 9.72 27.93 13.90
CA VAL A 252 9.12 28.64 15.04
C VAL A 252 8.03 29.58 14.56
N LEU A 253 6.78 29.33 14.96
CA LEU A 253 5.58 30.08 14.54
C LEU A 253 5.21 31.22 15.50
N VAL A 254 5.78 31.23 16.73
CA VAL A 254 5.39 32.12 17.82
C VAL A 254 6.27 33.36 17.95
N GLU A 255 7.05 33.68 16.95
CA GLU A 255 7.89 34.90 16.89
C GLU A 255 7.44 35.84 15.75
N PRO A 256 6.21 36.39 15.81
CA PRO A 256 5.62 37.15 14.70
C PRO A 256 6.37 38.41 14.27
N PRO A 257 7.18 39.09 15.10
CA PRO A 257 7.91 40.26 14.60
C PRO A 257 9.08 39.93 13.67
N TYR A 258 9.34 38.65 13.38
CA TYR A 258 10.43 38.24 12.51
C TYR A 258 9.96 37.74 11.16
N VAL A 259 10.73 38.05 10.11
CA VAL A 259 10.51 37.55 8.75
C VAL A 259 10.88 36.07 8.72
N PRO A 260 10.01 35.16 8.22
CA PRO A 260 10.33 33.74 8.05
C PRO A 260 11.50 33.53 7.08
N ASP A 261 12.47 32.73 7.47
CA ASP A 261 13.64 32.40 6.65
C ASP A 261 13.61 30.98 6.08
N VAL A 262 12.57 30.19 6.40
CA VAL A 262 12.33 28.88 5.80
C VAL A 262 10.83 28.66 5.58
N CYS A 263 10.49 28.08 4.44
CA CYS A 263 9.16 27.55 4.18
C CYS A 263 9.30 26.25 3.39
N THR A 264 8.51 25.26 3.75
CA THR A 264 8.55 23.93 3.13
C THR A 264 7.14 23.50 2.77
N ILE A 265 6.99 22.93 1.58
CA ILE A 265 5.77 22.21 1.17
C ILE A 265 6.09 20.72 1.03
N ILE A 266 5.08 19.89 1.32
CA ILE A 266 5.10 18.48 0.97
C ILE A 266 4.30 18.32 -0.31
N VAL A 267 4.94 17.76 -1.31
CA VAL A 267 4.37 17.51 -2.63
C VAL A 267 4.20 16.02 -2.84
N ASP A 268 3.03 15.62 -3.27
CA ASP A 268 2.67 14.27 -3.65
C ASP A 268 2.50 14.22 -5.17
N VAL A 269 3.25 13.34 -5.83
CA VAL A 269 3.14 13.13 -7.28
C VAL A 269 2.81 11.67 -7.55
N HIS A 270 1.68 11.46 -8.20
CA HIS A 270 1.30 10.16 -8.76
C HIS A 270 1.66 10.13 -10.25
N PHE A 271 2.39 9.09 -10.66
CA PHE A 271 2.94 9.00 -12.01
C PHE A 271 2.67 7.64 -12.66
N VAL A 272 2.74 7.56 -13.97
CA VAL A 272 2.29 6.38 -14.73
C VAL A 272 3.43 5.39 -15.02
N PRO A 273 3.12 4.10 -15.26
CA PRO A 273 4.11 3.14 -15.74
C PRO A 273 4.87 3.68 -16.98
N GLY A 274 6.18 3.51 -16.96
CA GLY A 274 7.09 4.05 -17.95
C GLY A 274 7.73 5.40 -17.60
N GLN A 275 7.30 6.06 -16.52
CA GLN A 275 7.98 7.22 -15.94
C GLN A 275 8.86 6.79 -14.75
N THR A 276 9.90 7.57 -14.51
CA THR A 276 10.79 7.44 -13.34
C THR A 276 10.66 8.68 -12.43
N VAL A 277 11.20 8.58 -11.22
CA VAL A 277 11.30 9.73 -10.30
C VAL A 277 12.17 10.83 -10.90
N GLU A 278 13.21 10.46 -11.65
CA GLU A 278 14.08 11.40 -12.36
C GLU A 278 13.32 12.21 -13.41
N ASP A 279 12.38 11.58 -14.14
CA ASP A 279 11.50 12.28 -15.11
C ASP A 279 10.63 13.30 -14.39
N ILE A 280 10.02 12.89 -13.25
CA ILE A 280 9.18 13.77 -12.43
C ILE A 280 9.98 14.97 -11.92
N LEU A 281 11.20 14.73 -11.38
CA LEU A 281 12.09 15.79 -10.90
C LEU A 281 12.50 16.75 -12.03
N ALA A 282 12.83 16.22 -13.20
CA ALA A 282 13.21 17.03 -14.35
C ALA A 282 12.06 17.95 -14.80
N ASP A 283 10.83 17.47 -14.73
CA ASP A 283 9.65 18.27 -15.09
C ASP A 283 9.31 19.33 -14.04
N ILE A 284 9.47 19.01 -12.76
CA ILE A 284 9.32 20.00 -11.67
C ILE A 284 10.40 21.07 -11.78
N ARG A 285 11.67 20.70 -11.94
CA ARG A 285 12.76 21.68 -12.11
C ARG A 285 12.57 22.57 -13.32
N ARG A 286 12.05 22.02 -14.42
CA ARG A 286 11.73 22.84 -15.61
C ARG A 286 10.71 23.96 -15.33
N ALA A 287 9.83 23.75 -14.35
CA ALA A 287 8.89 24.79 -13.91
C ALA A 287 9.53 25.78 -12.92
N LEU A 288 10.42 25.30 -12.05
CA LEU A 288 10.95 26.11 -10.95
C LEU A 288 12.25 26.85 -11.30
N ASP A 289 13.15 26.25 -12.11
CA ASP A 289 14.44 26.88 -12.46
C ASP A 289 14.29 28.25 -13.14
N PRO A 290 13.32 28.48 -14.05
CA PRO A 290 13.09 29.82 -14.62
C PRO A 290 12.68 30.87 -13.59
N LEU A 291 11.92 30.48 -12.54
CA LEU A 291 11.55 31.38 -11.47
C LEU A 291 12.78 31.80 -10.66
N ALA A 292 13.64 30.83 -10.28
CA ALA A 292 14.86 31.11 -9.56
C ALA A 292 15.86 31.92 -10.39
N ALA A 293 15.88 31.73 -11.71
CA ALA A 293 16.69 32.54 -12.60
C ALA A 293 16.17 34.01 -12.74
N GLY A 294 14.85 34.21 -12.62
CA GLY A 294 14.20 35.51 -12.71
C GLY A 294 14.14 36.29 -11.38
N ASP A 295 14.35 35.61 -10.25
CA ASP A 295 14.32 36.21 -8.89
C ASP A 295 15.56 35.78 -8.10
N ALA A 296 16.53 36.68 -8.03
CA ALA A 296 17.83 36.44 -7.34
C ALA A 296 17.68 36.09 -5.84
N GLU A 297 16.54 36.41 -5.24
CA GLU A 297 16.24 36.08 -3.84
C GLU A 297 15.53 34.74 -3.68
N LEU A 298 15.02 34.13 -4.76
CA LEU A 298 14.39 32.83 -4.70
C LEU A 298 15.45 31.72 -4.68
N ARG A 299 15.57 31.09 -3.55
CA ARG A 299 16.37 29.87 -3.37
C ARG A 299 15.44 28.72 -3.01
N TYR A 300 15.50 27.65 -3.76
CA TYR A 300 14.71 26.46 -3.46
C TYR A 300 15.57 25.19 -3.48
N GLU A 301 15.11 24.17 -2.78
CA GLU A 301 15.71 22.84 -2.73
C GLU A 301 14.60 21.77 -2.77
N ILE A 302 14.87 20.63 -3.41
CA ILE A 302 13.98 19.48 -3.44
C ILE A 302 14.65 18.33 -2.70
N GLU A 303 13.96 17.77 -1.71
CA GLU A 303 14.43 16.63 -0.91
C GLU A 303 13.50 15.42 -1.07
N ILE A 304 14.07 14.25 -1.39
CA ILE A 304 13.38 12.96 -1.50
C ILE A 304 14.17 11.92 -0.70
N PRO A 305 13.51 11.19 0.19
CA PRO A 305 12.19 11.42 0.75
C PRO A 305 12.15 12.70 1.58
N PRO A 306 10.96 13.21 1.94
CA PRO A 306 10.87 14.35 2.84
C PRO A 306 11.61 14.09 4.16
N PRO A 307 12.22 15.12 4.77
CA PRO A 307 13.02 14.95 5.97
C PRO A 307 12.19 14.44 7.16
N ALA A 308 12.79 13.60 7.98
CA ALA A 308 12.12 13.03 9.16
C ALA A 308 11.74 14.10 10.23
N SER A 309 12.36 15.29 10.19
CA SER A 309 11.99 16.43 11.02
C SER A 309 10.61 17.03 10.70
N PHE A 310 10.12 16.83 9.50
CA PHE A 310 8.71 17.06 9.19
C PHE A 310 7.92 15.99 9.91
N LYS A 311 7.07 16.33 10.86
CA LYS A 311 6.20 15.43 11.67
C LYS A 311 5.48 14.32 10.84
N GLY A 312 6.00 14.00 9.69
CA GLY A 312 5.68 12.89 8.81
C GLY A 312 6.92 12.01 8.67
N ARG A 313 6.74 10.71 8.74
CA ARG A 313 7.81 9.77 8.47
C ARG A 313 8.25 9.87 7.01
N ARG A 314 9.51 9.49 6.77
CA ARG A 314 9.98 9.15 5.43
C ARG A 314 8.96 8.23 4.77
N ARG A 315 8.47 8.62 3.63
CA ARG A 315 7.70 7.72 2.78
C ARG A 315 8.60 7.24 1.65
N LEU A 316 8.72 5.93 1.50
CA LEU A 316 9.47 5.36 0.39
C LEU A 316 8.78 5.71 -0.93
N VAL A 317 9.57 5.74 -2.00
CA VAL A 317 9.03 5.80 -3.35
C VAL A 317 8.37 4.46 -3.66
N MET A 318 7.15 4.52 -4.16
CA MET A 318 6.46 3.38 -4.70
C MET A 318 6.50 3.46 -6.22
N ASP A 319 7.27 2.58 -6.86
CA ASP A 319 7.38 2.57 -8.31
C ASP A 319 6.05 2.16 -8.96
N PRO A 320 5.73 2.59 -10.18
CA PRO A 320 4.54 2.14 -10.88
C PRO A 320 4.57 0.63 -11.14
N PHE A 321 3.41 0.02 -11.13
CA PHE A 321 3.23 -1.41 -11.36
C PHE A 321 2.45 -1.66 -12.65
N ASP A 322 2.94 -2.60 -13.47
CA ASP A 322 2.33 -2.95 -14.75
C ASP A 322 2.60 -4.44 -15.06
N MET A 323 1.75 -5.31 -14.54
CA MET A 323 1.83 -6.76 -14.74
C MET A 323 1.00 -7.15 -15.96
N PRO A 324 1.55 -7.94 -16.88
CA PRO A 324 0.80 -8.48 -18.00
C PRO A 324 -0.43 -9.29 -17.52
N VAL A 325 -1.58 -9.04 -18.12
CA VAL A 325 -2.83 -9.73 -17.75
C VAL A 325 -2.77 -11.24 -18.02
N ASP A 326 -1.92 -11.68 -18.95
CA ASP A 326 -1.67 -13.08 -19.29
C ASP A 326 -0.60 -13.74 -18.41
N ALA A 327 -0.03 -13.02 -17.44
CA ALA A 327 0.94 -13.57 -16.52
C ALA A 327 0.39 -14.80 -15.79
N PRO A 328 1.21 -15.84 -15.55
CA PRO A 328 0.75 -17.12 -15.00
C PRO A 328 -0.01 -16.97 -13.68
N ILE A 329 0.44 -16.10 -12.78
CA ILE A 329 -0.24 -15.86 -11.50
C ILE A 329 -1.60 -15.17 -11.69
N VAL A 330 -1.71 -14.20 -12.59
CA VAL A 330 -2.97 -13.52 -12.89
C VAL A 330 -3.98 -14.52 -13.43
N GLN A 331 -3.53 -15.38 -14.37
CA GLN A 331 -4.38 -16.42 -14.94
C GLN A 331 -4.74 -17.52 -13.92
N ALA A 332 -3.87 -17.81 -12.95
CA ALA A 332 -4.19 -18.74 -11.86
C ALA A 332 -5.33 -18.20 -10.98
N VAL A 333 -5.26 -16.94 -10.55
CA VAL A 333 -6.33 -16.30 -9.78
C VAL A 333 -7.63 -16.24 -10.61
N ALA A 334 -7.56 -15.88 -11.89
CA ALA A 334 -8.73 -15.83 -12.77
C ALA A 334 -9.40 -17.20 -12.95
N ARG A 335 -8.63 -18.29 -13.11
CA ARG A 335 -9.17 -19.66 -13.14
C ARG A 335 -9.85 -20.04 -11.83
N SER A 336 -9.20 -19.74 -10.71
CA SER A 336 -9.72 -20.01 -9.37
C SER A 336 -11.01 -19.22 -9.12
N TYR A 337 -11.05 -17.96 -9.54
CA TYR A 337 -12.26 -17.14 -9.46
C TYR A 337 -13.44 -17.80 -10.23
N ARG A 338 -13.21 -18.21 -11.49
CA ARG A 338 -14.24 -18.92 -12.28
C ARG A 338 -14.68 -20.22 -11.62
N ALA A 339 -13.74 -21.00 -11.11
CA ALA A 339 -14.03 -22.29 -10.49
C ALA A 339 -14.87 -22.14 -9.21
N VAL A 340 -14.63 -21.08 -8.43
CA VAL A 340 -15.33 -20.81 -7.17
C VAL A 340 -16.70 -20.15 -7.40
N THR A 341 -16.76 -19.16 -8.30
CA THR A 341 -17.94 -18.31 -8.47
C THR A 341 -18.85 -18.74 -9.62
N GLY A 342 -18.34 -19.51 -10.57
CA GLY A 342 -19.02 -19.81 -11.83
C GLY A 342 -19.13 -18.61 -12.79
N GLN A 343 -18.42 -17.51 -12.52
CA GLN A 343 -18.48 -16.26 -13.28
C GLN A 343 -17.08 -15.83 -13.73
N GLU A 344 -17.01 -14.95 -14.74
CA GLU A 344 -15.79 -14.25 -15.09
C GLU A 344 -15.51 -13.13 -14.09
N PRO A 345 -14.22 -12.82 -13.79
CA PRO A 345 -13.87 -11.58 -13.11
C PRO A 345 -14.43 -10.38 -13.89
N LYS A 346 -14.92 -9.39 -13.17
CA LYS A 346 -15.53 -8.20 -13.76
C LYS A 346 -14.51 -7.32 -14.50
N ALA A 347 -13.29 -7.28 -13.99
CA ALA A 347 -12.17 -6.67 -14.67
C ALA A 347 -10.85 -7.38 -14.32
N ILE A 348 -9.94 -7.43 -15.30
CA ILE A 348 -8.54 -7.84 -15.13
C ILE A 348 -7.70 -6.74 -15.77
N GLY A 349 -6.81 -6.10 -15.02
CA GLY A 349 -5.99 -5.00 -15.51
C GLY A 349 -6.09 -3.75 -14.64
N THR A 350 -6.29 -2.61 -15.29
CA THR A 350 -6.54 -1.33 -14.62
C THR A 350 -7.97 -1.26 -14.10
N VAL A 351 -8.15 -0.90 -12.85
CA VAL A 351 -9.45 -0.69 -12.20
C VAL A 351 -9.49 0.68 -11.56
N LEU A 352 -10.25 1.60 -12.15
CA LEU A 352 -10.35 2.97 -11.65
C LEU A 352 -11.47 3.09 -10.59
N PRO A 353 -11.29 3.90 -9.55
CA PRO A 353 -10.13 4.78 -9.29
C PRO A 353 -8.94 4.11 -8.59
N HIS A 354 -9.01 2.83 -8.24
CA HIS A 354 -8.03 2.13 -7.41
C HIS A 354 -6.62 2.15 -8.00
N SER A 355 -6.49 1.93 -9.31
CA SER A 355 -5.20 1.99 -10.01
C SER A 355 -4.53 3.38 -10.02
N TYR A 356 -5.20 4.39 -9.47
CA TYR A 356 -4.59 5.70 -9.24
C TYR A 356 -3.76 5.78 -7.96
N SER A 357 -3.78 4.77 -7.10
CA SER A 357 -2.90 4.65 -5.94
C SER A 357 -1.73 3.73 -6.26
N ALA A 358 -0.82 3.56 -5.29
CA ALA A 358 0.23 2.55 -5.29
C ALA A 358 0.13 1.74 -4.01
N ASP A 359 0.73 0.55 -4.02
CA ASP A 359 0.70 -0.40 -2.91
C ASP A 359 1.96 -1.30 -2.90
N ASP A 360 1.97 -2.29 -2.02
CA ASP A 360 3.09 -3.20 -1.77
C ASP A 360 3.54 -4.01 -2.99
N THR A 361 2.71 -4.17 -4.04
CA THR A 361 3.11 -4.88 -5.27
C THR A 361 4.31 -4.23 -5.95
N CYS A 362 4.53 -2.93 -5.78
CA CYS A 362 5.69 -2.24 -6.34
C CYS A 362 7.02 -2.84 -5.85
N HIS A 363 7.13 -3.17 -4.56
CA HIS A 363 8.33 -3.75 -3.97
C HIS A 363 8.51 -5.22 -4.36
N LEU A 364 7.42 -5.98 -4.39
CA LEU A 364 7.40 -7.37 -4.85
C LEU A 364 7.83 -7.46 -6.32
N TRP A 365 7.25 -6.62 -7.17
CA TRP A 365 7.58 -6.55 -8.59
C TRP A 365 9.02 -6.15 -8.84
N LYS A 366 9.51 -5.15 -8.11
CA LYS A 366 10.92 -4.70 -8.17
C LYS A 366 11.88 -5.81 -7.74
N ALA A 367 11.48 -6.66 -6.80
CA ALA A 367 12.24 -7.84 -6.37
C ALA A 367 12.14 -9.02 -7.34
N GLY A 368 11.41 -8.88 -8.45
CA GLY A 368 11.24 -9.91 -9.47
C GLY A 368 10.16 -10.96 -9.17
N ILE A 369 9.27 -10.69 -8.21
CA ILE A 369 8.16 -11.58 -7.84
C ILE A 369 6.93 -11.20 -8.66
N PRO A 370 6.43 -12.09 -9.56
CA PRO A 370 5.15 -11.88 -10.24
C PRO A 370 4.00 -11.77 -9.24
N CYS A 371 3.21 -10.69 -9.33
CA CYS A 371 2.15 -10.43 -8.35
C CYS A 371 0.95 -9.73 -8.95
N LEU A 372 -0.14 -9.66 -8.20
CA LEU A 372 -1.33 -8.85 -8.51
C LEU A 372 -2.04 -8.48 -7.22
N LEU A 373 -3.03 -7.61 -7.34
CA LEU A 373 -3.92 -7.21 -6.25
C LEU A 373 -5.25 -7.94 -6.39
N TYR A 374 -5.69 -8.56 -5.29
CA TYR A 374 -6.98 -9.21 -5.20
C TYR A 374 -7.45 -9.30 -3.75
N GLY A 375 -8.42 -8.49 -3.36
CA GLY A 375 -8.93 -8.45 -1.98
C GLY A 375 -10.36 -7.90 -1.87
N PRO A 376 -10.99 -8.03 -0.70
CA PRO A 376 -12.38 -7.64 -0.48
C PRO A 376 -12.51 -6.14 -0.32
N ALA A 377 -13.58 -5.56 -0.85
CA ALA A 377 -13.91 -4.14 -0.65
C ALA A 377 -15.39 -3.94 -0.37
N THR A 378 -15.74 -2.72 0.01
CA THR A 378 -17.10 -2.23 -0.01
C THR A 378 -17.21 -1.18 -1.11
N ILE A 379 -18.23 -1.26 -1.95
CA ILE A 379 -18.43 -0.33 -3.07
C ILE A 379 -18.77 1.10 -2.60
N ARG A 380 -18.93 1.33 -1.30
CA ARG A 380 -19.41 2.60 -0.74
C ARG A 380 -18.30 3.34 0.01
N GLY A 381 -17.87 4.46 -0.58
CA GLY A 381 -17.05 5.48 0.09
C GLY A 381 -15.54 5.23 0.04
N ASN A 382 -14.79 6.21 0.52
CA ASN A 382 -13.34 6.08 0.72
C ASN A 382 -13.06 5.21 1.96
N ALA A 383 -12.02 4.41 1.88
CA ALA A 383 -11.65 3.40 2.89
C ALA A 383 -11.54 3.94 4.34
N ASP A 384 -11.27 5.22 4.51
CA ASP A 384 -10.98 5.85 5.81
C ASP A 384 -12.01 6.89 6.23
N GLU A 385 -13.08 7.09 5.43
CA GLU A 385 -14.12 8.07 5.71
C GLU A 385 -15.35 7.39 6.31
N ASP A 386 -15.94 8.01 7.33
CA ASP A 386 -17.29 7.74 7.81
C ASP A 386 -17.66 6.26 8.05
N ASP A 387 -17.17 5.67 9.14
CA ASP A 387 -17.59 4.32 9.56
C ASP A 387 -17.23 3.22 8.51
N ALA A 388 -15.96 3.05 8.21
CA ALA A 388 -15.46 2.04 7.26
C ALA A 388 -15.99 0.64 7.56
N CYS A 389 -16.35 -0.08 6.51
CA CYS A 389 -16.83 -1.45 6.60
C CYS A 389 -16.34 -2.30 5.43
N VAL A 390 -16.43 -3.61 5.60
CA VAL A 390 -16.20 -4.59 4.53
C VAL A 390 -17.39 -5.56 4.46
N LEU A 391 -17.70 -6.08 3.27
CA LEU A 391 -18.70 -7.12 3.12
C LEU A 391 -18.11 -8.49 3.50
N VAL A 392 -18.77 -9.19 4.42
CA VAL A 392 -18.38 -10.54 4.84
C VAL A 392 -18.42 -11.50 3.66
N SER A 393 -19.43 -11.37 2.78
CA SER A 393 -19.55 -12.17 1.56
C SER A 393 -18.37 -11.96 0.60
N GLU A 394 -17.77 -10.76 0.57
CA GLU A 394 -16.57 -10.52 -0.22
C GLU A 394 -15.33 -11.13 0.44
N MET A 395 -15.20 -11.01 1.76
CA MET A 395 -14.13 -11.68 2.51
C MET A 395 -14.17 -13.20 2.30
N ASP A 396 -15.36 -13.83 2.39
CA ASP A 396 -15.55 -15.25 2.14
C ASP A 396 -15.16 -15.64 0.71
N ARG A 397 -15.60 -14.85 -0.28
CA ARG A 397 -15.26 -15.07 -1.69
C ARG A 397 -13.76 -15.00 -1.93
N VAL A 398 -13.09 -13.95 -1.43
CA VAL A 398 -11.64 -13.80 -1.56
C VAL A 398 -10.92 -14.98 -0.91
N THR A 399 -11.30 -15.36 0.30
CA THR A 399 -10.74 -16.52 1.00
C THR A 399 -10.81 -17.79 0.17
N ARG A 400 -11.98 -18.08 -0.39
CA ARG A 400 -12.21 -19.27 -1.25
C ARG A 400 -11.40 -19.24 -2.54
N VAL A 401 -11.37 -18.10 -3.21
CA VAL A 401 -10.60 -17.94 -4.45
C VAL A 401 -9.10 -18.07 -4.17
N LEU A 402 -8.59 -17.46 -3.10
CA LEU A 402 -7.17 -17.56 -2.73
C LEU A 402 -6.81 -18.98 -2.29
N ALA A 403 -7.71 -19.72 -1.62
CA ALA A 403 -7.49 -21.12 -1.27
C ALA A 403 -7.37 -22.01 -2.52
N ALA A 404 -8.27 -21.83 -3.49
CA ALA A 404 -8.16 -22.51 -4.77
C ALA A 404 -6.91 -22.10 -5.56
N THR A 405 -6.51 -20.82 -5.48
CA THR A 405 -5.28 -20.31 -6.11
C THR A 405 -4.04 -20.93 -5.47
N ALA A 406 -3.98 -21.04 -4.16
CA ALA A 406 -2.85 -21.65 -3.47
C ALA A 406 -2.70 -23.14 -3.83
N LEU A 407 -3.82 -23.86 -3.97
CA LEU A 407 -3.82 -25.24 -4.48
C LEU A 407 -3.30 -25.33 -5.92
N ASP A 408 -3.75 -24.45 -6.82
CA ASP A 408 -3.28 -24.42 -8.22
C ASP A 408 -1.79 -24.06 -8.30
N VAL A 409 -1.36 -23.00 -7.63
CA VAL A 409 0.00 -22.45 -7.71
C VAL A 409 1.01 -23.37 -7.02
N CYS A 410 0.74 -23.77 -5.77
CA CYS A 410 1.72 -24.50 -4.98
C CYS A 410 1.90 -25.97 -5.42
N GLN A 411 1.11 -26.47 -6.35
CA GLN A 411 1.32 -27.78 -7.00
C GLN A 411 2.09 -27.67 -8.32
N ARG A 412 2.30 -26.46 -8.85
CA ARG A 412 3.08 -26.22 -10.08
C ARG A 412 4.57 -26.23 -9.77
N LYS A 413 5.38 -26.36 -10.82
CA LYS A 413 6.82 -26.09 -10.72
C LYS A 413 7.06 -24.58 -10.72
N PRO A 414 8.11 -24.08 -10.03
CA PRO A 414 8.49 -22.66 -10.07
C PRO A 414 8.60 -22.09 -11.50
N ALA A 415 9.18 -22.85 -12.43
CA ALA A 415 9.32 -22.44 -13.82
C ALA A 415 8.00 -22.14 -14.54
N ASP A 416 6.87 -22.74 -14.09
CA ASP A 416 5.56 -22.52 -14.71
C ASP A 416 4.94 -21.15 -14.32
N LEU A 417 5.54 -20.46 -13.34
CA LEU A 417 5.13 -19.14 -12.90
C LEU A 417 6.06 -18.03 -13.39
N ALA A 418 7.19 -18.39 -13.98
CA ALA A 418 8.14 -17.42 -14.50
C ALA A 418 7.47 -16.57 -15.60
N LEU A 419 7.71 -15.27 -15.57
CA LEU A 419 7.31 -14.39 -16.66
C LEU A 419 8.15 -14.70 -17.89
N PRO A 420 7.57 -14.63 -19.11
CA PRO A 420 8.37 -14.68 -20.32
C PRO A 420 9.41 -13.57 -20.26
N SER A 421 10.67 -13.90 -20.61
CA SER A 421 11.76 -12.92 -20.61
C SER A 421 11.32 -11.69 -21.42
N ARG A 422 11.34 -10.52 -20.79
CA ARG A 422 11.10 -9.26 -21.50
C ARG A 422 12.16 -9.17 -22.62
N ARG A 423 11.71 -9.31 -23.87
CA ARG A 423 12.54 -9.12 -25.05
C ARG A 423 12.76 -7.64 -25.31
#